data_dbd08ea88dba98cc571ad1a789425715
#
_entry.id   dbd08ea88dba98cc571ad1a789425715
#
_cell.length_a   1.000
_cell.length_b   1.000
_cell.length_c   1.000
_cell.angle_alpha   90.00
_cell.angle_beta   90.00
_cell.angle_gamma   90.00
#
_symmetry.space_group_name_H-M   'P 1'
#
loop_
_entity.id
_entity.type
_entity.pdbx_description
1 polymer ?
#
loop_
_entity_poly.entity_id
_entity_poly.type
_entity_poly.pdbx_seq_one_letter_code
_entity_poly.pdbx_strand_id
1 'polypeptide(L)' 'PELGIAVLSLGRKDGVKPGMPFEIFREDKPIAKALITEVRNSVCGAIVQELADNTDPVRVGDRGRAETVAPSF' A
#
# COMPACT_ATOMS: atom_id res chain seq x y z
N PRO A 1 4.28 -3.24 -17.95
CA PRO A 1 3.04 -2.50 -17.68
C PRO A 1 2.97 -2.08 -16.22
N GLU A 2 2.53 -0.88 -16.03
CA GLU A 2 2.37 -0.34 -14.69
C GLU A 2 1.08 -0.86 -14.06
N LEU A 3 1.17 -1.22 -12.80
CA LEU A 3 0.02 -1.69 -12.04
C LEU A 3 -0.77 -0.52 -11.42
N GLY A 4 -0.27 0.69 -11.58
CA GLY A 4 -0.96 1.90 -11.15
C GLY A 4 -0.49 2.45 -9.82
N ILE A 5 -1.13 3.52 -9.43
CA ILE A 5 -0.84 4.24 -8.20
C ILE A 5 -2.06 4.14 -7.29
N ALA A 6 -1.81 3.86 -6.02
CA ALA A 6 -2.85 3.86 -5.00
C ALA A 6 -2.70 5.10 -4.12
N VAL A 7 -3.81 5.69 -3.71
CA VAL A 7 -3.83 6.76 -2.73
C VAL A 7 -4.48 6.22 -1.46
N LEU A 8 -3.77 6.35 -0.36
CA LEU A 8 -4.21 5.81 0.91
C LEU A 8 -4.51 6.95 1.89
N SER A 9 -5.53 6.77 2.73
CA SER A 9 -5.90 7.73 3.76
C SER A 9 -5.04 7.57 5.02
N LEU A 10 -3.74 7.43 4.80
CA LEU A 10 -2.71 7.32 5.82
C LEU A 10 -1.57 8.25 5.42
N GLY A 11 -0.99 8.93 6.37
CA GLY A 11 0.06 9.88 6.07
C GLY A 11 1.07 10.01 7.19
N ARG A 12 1.78 11.14 7.18
CA ARG A 12 2.84 11.40 8.14
C ARG A 12 2.36 11.29 9.58
N LYS A 13 1.15 11.74 9.85
CA LYS A 13 0.56 11.65 11.20
C LYS A 13 0.39 10.20 11.68
N ASP A 14 0.35 9.25 10.75
CA ASP A 14 0.19 7.83 11.04
C ASP A 14 1.53 7.10 11.02
N GLY A 15 2.64 7.81 10.85
CA GLY A 15 3.96 7.21 10.82
C GLY A 15 4.40 6.71 9.46
N VAL A 16 3.69 7.07 8.40
CA VAL A 16 4.04 6.64 7.04
C VAL A 16 5.23 7.44 6.53
N LYS A 17 6.17 6.75 5.89
CA LYS A 17 7.38 7.34 5.32
C LYS A 17 7.58 6.86 3.88
N PRO A 18 8.19 7.69 3.02
CA PRO A 18 8.55 7.25 1.67
C PRO A 18 9.48 6.03 1.71
N GLY A 19 9.32 5.14 0.77
CA GLY A 19 10.10 3.91 0.69
C GLY A 19 9.56 2.76 1.51
N MET A 20 8.50 3.00 2.26
CA MET A 20 7.89 2.00 3.12
C MET A 20 7.06 1.01 2.30
N PRO A 21 7.25 -0.30 2.47
CA PRO A 21 6.38 -1.27 1.79
C PRO A 21 5.04 -1.38 2.51
N PHE A 22 3.97 -1.43 1.73
CA PHE A 22 2.61 -1.56 2.25
C PHE A 22 1.93 -2.76 1.61
N GLU A 23 1.08 -3.40 2.39
CA GLU A 23 0.17 -4.44 1.92
C GLU A 23 -1.21 -3.83 1.83
N ILE A 24 -1.86 -4.02 0.69
CA ILE A 24 -3.23 -3.55 0.47
C ILE A 24 -4.14 -4.76 0.53
N PHE A 25 -5.22 -4.64 1.27
CA PHE A 25 -6.16 -5.73 1.46
C PHE A 25 -7.59 -5.23 1.46
N ARG A 26 -8.50 -6.15 1.17
CA ARG A 26 -9.94 -5.90 1.17
C ARG A 26 -10.56 -6.94 2.07
N GLU A 27 -11.14 -6.48 3.17
CA GLU A 27 -11.56 -7.36 4.26
C GLU A 27 -10.32 -8.16 4.71
N ASP A 28 -10.32 -9.46 4.68
CA ASP A 28 -9.15 -10.25 5.04
C ASP A 28 -8.38 -10.77 3.82
N LYS A 29 -8.74 -10.30 2.63
CA LYS A 29 -8.15 -10.79 1.40
C LYS A 29 -7.01 -9.86 0.95
N PRO A 30 -5.79 -10.39 0.76
CA PRO A 30 -4.71 -9.58 0.22
C PRO A 30 -5.00 -9.22 -1.24
N ILE A 31 -4.83 -7.96 -1.59
CA ILE A 31 -5.12 -7.44 -2.93
C ILE A 31 -3.84 -7.08 -3.66
N ALA A 32 -2.91 -6.41 -2.98
CA ALA A 32 -1.71 -5.89 -3.64
C ALA A 32 -0.60 -5.61 -2.65
N LYS A 33 0.60 -5.45 -3.20
CA LYS A 33 1.73 -4.88 -2.48
C LYS A 33 2.10 -3.58 -3.16
N ALA A 34 2.41 -2.57 -2.36
CA ALA A 34 2.72 -1.24 -2.86
C ALA A 34 3.91 -0.65 -2.12
N LEU A 35 4.58 0.28 -2.78
CA LEU A 35 5.70 1.02 -2.20
C LEU A 35 5.30 2.47 -2.07
N ILE A 36 5.42 3.02 -0.87
CA ILE A 36 5.08 4.41 -0.60
C ILE A 36 6.09 5.32 -1.30
N THR A 37 5.60 6.25 -2.11
CA THR A 37 6.45 7.18 -2.85
C THR A 37 6.30 8.62 -2.42
N GLU A 38 5.10 9.03 -2.02
CA GLU A 38 4.86 10.40 -1.59
C GLU A 38 3.99 10.40 -0.35
N VAL A 39 4.36 11.21 0.64
CA VAL A 39 3.66 11.27 1.92
C VAL A 39 3.24 12.69 2.21
N ARG A 40 1.97 12.86 2.51
CA ARG A 40 1.39 14.09 3.04
C ARG A 40 0.98 13.86 4.48
N ASN A 41 0.40 14.88 5.11
CA ASN A 41 0.05 14.75 6.53
C ASN A 41 -0.97 13.63 6.80
N SER A 42 -2.00 13.53 5.98
CA SER A 42 -3.10 12.57 6.21
C SER A 42 -3.36 11.63 5.03
N VAL A 43 -2.57 11.73 3.95
CA VAL A 43 -2.69 10.84 2.80
C VAL A 43 -1.30 10.49 2.30
N CYS A 44 -1.21 9.41 1.55
CA CYS A 44 0.03 9.07 0.86
C CYS A 44 -0.28 8.46 -0.50
N GLY A 45 0.70 8.55 -1.40
CA GLY A 45 0.67 7.88 -2.68
C GLY A 45 1.62 6.69 -2.66
N ALA A 46 1.22 5.63 -3.33
CA ALA A 46 2.02 4.42 -3.41
C ALA A 46 1.98 3.86 -4.82
N ILE A 47 3.08 3.29 -5.26
CA ILE A 47 3.14 2.57 -6.52
C ILE A 47 2.80 1.12 -6.24
N VAL A 48 1.79 0.60 -6.93
CA VAL A 48 1.42 -0.80 -6.82
C VAL A 48 2.48 -1.63 -7.55
N GLN A 49 3.13 -2.50 -6.82
CA GLN A 49 4.23 -3.32 -7.37
C GLN A 49 3.77 -4.72 -7.74
N GLU A 50 2.75 -5.21 -7.07
CA GLU A 50 2.29 -6.59 -7.27
C GLU A 50 0.82 -6.69 -6.93
N LEU A 51 0.06 -7.39 -7.77
CA LEU A 51 -1.33 -7.73 -7.51
C LEU A 51 -1.40 -9.21 -7.17
N ALA A 52 -2.19 -9.54 -6.15
CA ALA A 52 -2.43 -10.93 -5.78
C ALA A 52 -3.21 -11.64 -6.90
N ASP A 53 -4.09 -10.90 -7.57
CA ASP A 53 -4.85 -11.37 -8.72
C ASP A 53 -4.84 -10.27 -9.77
N ASN A 54 -4.26 -10.54 -10.94
CA ASN A 54 -4.15 -9.57 -12.01
C ASN A 54 -5.51 -9.06 -12.53
N THR A 55 -6.57 -9.79 -12.25
CA THR A 55 -7.92 -9.39 -12.65
C THR A 55 -8.66 -8.62 -11.57
N ASP A 56 -8.05 -8.43 -10.41
CA ASP A 56 -8.68 -7.77 -9.27
C ASP A 56 -7.79 -6.61 -8.79
N PRO A 57 -7.90 -5.44 -9.43
CA PRO A 57 -7.06 -4.29 -9.07
C PRO A 57 -7.47 -3.66 -7.75
N VAL A 58 -6.62 -2.77 -7.25
CA VAL A 58 -6.92 -1.98 -6.06
C VAL A 58 -8.13 -1.10 -6.34
N ARG A 59 -9.04 -1.04 -5.39
CA ARG A 59 -10.30 -0.29 -5.51
C ARG A 59 -10.48 0.65 -4.33
N VAL A 60 -11.33 1.64 -4.54
CA VAL A 60 -11.75 2.54 -3.45
C VAL A 60 -12.37 1.69 -2.33
N GLY A 61 -11.94 1.98 -1.11
CA GLY A 61 -12.37 1.21 0.07
C GLY A 61 -11.39 0.15 0.52
N ASP A 62 -10.42 -0.19 -0.30
CA ASP A 62 -9.35 -1.10 0.10
C ASP A 62 -8.48 -0.42 1.15
N ARG A 63 -7.90 -1.20 2.04
CA ARG A 63 -7.08 -0.70 3.14
C ARG A 63 -5.63 -1.06 2.93
N GLY A 64 -4.75 -0.21 3.47
CA GLY A 64 -3.32 -0.46 3.46
C GLY A 64 -2.77 -0.49 4.87
N ARG A 65 -1.74 -1.29 5.06
CA ARG A 65 -0.96 -1.32 6.30
C ARG A 65 0.50 -1.55 5.98
N ALA A 66 1.37 -1.07 6.86
CA ALA A 66 2.78 -1.30 6.71
C ALA A 66 3.05 -2.80 6.73
N GLU A 67 3.83 -3.26 5.76
CA GLU A 67 4.27 -4.64 5.74
C GLU A 67 5.30 -4.83 6.84
N THR A 68 4.99 -5.73 7.77
CA THR A 68 5.91 -6.03 8.85
C THR A 68 6.84 -7.11 8.39
N VAL A 69 8.10 -6.74 8.18
CA VAL A 69 9.14 -7.73 7.90
C VAL A 69 9.67 -8.18 9.24
N ALA A 70 9.40 -9.42 9.61
CA ALA A 70 9.98 -9.97 10.81
C ALA A 70 11.50 -9.95 10.65
N PRO A 71 12.24 -9.38 11.61
CA PRO A 71 13.68 -9.41 11.50
C PRO A 71 14.16 -10.86 11.47
N SER A 72 14.98 -11.17 10.48
CA SER A 72 15.58 -12.49 10.42
C SER A 72 16.92 -12.43 11.12
N PHE A 73 17.10 -13.29 12.03
CA PHE A 73 18.32 -13.38 12.79
C PHE A 73 19.05 -14.66 12.46
#